data_1d82fb7fa4cb4a0781e8da67c7b6c4a9
#
_entry.id   1d82fb7fa4cb4a0781e8da67c7b6c4a9
#
_cell.length_a   1.000
_cell.length_b   1.000
_cell.length_c   1.000
_cell.angle_alpha   90.00
_cell.angle_beta   90.00
_cell.angle_gamma   90.00
#
_symmetry.space_group_name_H-M   'P 1'
#
loop_
_entity.id
_entity.type
_entity.pdbx_description
1 polymer ?
#
loop_
_entity_poly.entity_id
_entity_poly.type
_entity_poly.pdbx_seq_one_letter_code
_entity_poly.pdbx_strand_id
1 'polypeptide(L)' 'MNESTQRVVDQCRAQGMSILTKEEFESTFLFGADARTRKLSYFCLSNDLELIVDAEAGRFFFLPAKSDGGD' A
#
# COMPACT_ATOMS: atom_id res chain seq x y z
N MET A 1 0.27 -12.56 6.32
CA MET A 1 0.62 -11.61 5.25
C MET A 1 1.47 -12.35 4.25
N ASN A 2 1.21 -12.22 2.96
CA ASN A 2 2.01 -12.96 1.99
C ASN A 2 3.28 -12.19 1.65
N GLU A 3 4.15 -12.80 0.85
CA GLU A 3 5.44 -12.21 0.53
C GLU A 3 5.31 -10.89 -0.20
N SER A 4 4.30 -10.76 -1.06
CA SER A 4 4.15 -9.55 -1.84
C SER A 4 3.78 -8.36 -0.97
N THR A 5 2.88 -8.55 -0.01
CA THR A 5 2.51 -7.47 0.89
C THR A 5 3.66 -7.13 1.83
N GLN A 6 4.40 -8.15 2.27
CA GLN A 6 5.57 -7.89 3.11
C GLN A 6 6.62 -7.08 2.36
N ARG A 7 6.78 -7.35 1.07
CA ARG A 7 7.73 -6.59 0.25
C ARG A 7 7.36 -5.11 0.20
N VAL A 8 6.06 -4.81 0.11
CA VAL A 8 5.61 -3.41 0.11
C VAL A 8 6.03 -2.74 1.41
N VAL A 9 5.80 -3.39 2.53
CA VAL A 9 6.16 -2.83 3.83
C VAL A 9 7.68 -2.64 3.91
N ASP A 10 8.43 -3.64 3.49
CA ASP A 10 9.89 -3.57 3.56
C ASP A 10 10.44 -2.45 2.69
N GLN A 11 9.89 -2.27 1.51
CA GLN A 11 10.33 -1.19 0.63
C GLN A 11 10.03 0.18 1.22
N CYS A 12 8.87 0.31 1.83
CA CYS A 12 8.52 1.57 2.46
C CYS A 12 9.50 1.91 3.59
N ARG A 13 9.91 0.91 4.34
CA ARG A 13 10.85 1.14 5.43
C ARG A 13 12.26 1.42 4.93
N ALA A 14 12.66 0.74 3.86
CA ALA A 14 14.02 0.88 3.37
C ALA A 14 14.19 2.11 2.48
N GLN A 15 13.20 2.41 1.67
CA GLN A 15 13.33 3.46 0.68
C GLN A 15 12.39 4.64 0.88
N GLY A 16 11.50 4.53 1.83
CA GLY A 16 10.53 5.60 2.09
C GLY A 16 9.32 5.57 1.18
N MET A 17 9.24 4.61 0.27
CA MET A 17 8.14 4.55 -0.67
C MET A 17 8.17 3.22 -1.40
N SER A 18 7.00 2.73 -1.77
CA SER A 18 6.88 1.57 -2.64
C SER A 18 5.91 1.92 -3.75
N ILE A 19 6.30 1.67 -4.99
CA ILE A 19 5.48 1.97 -6.16
C ILE A 19 5.09 0.68 -6.82
N LEU A 20 3.79 0.51 -7.07
CA LEU A 20 3.28 -0.67 -7.77
C LEU A 20 2.57 -0.24 -9.04
N THR A 21 2.74 -1.02 -10.10
CA THR A 21 1.92 -0.85 -11.29
C THR A 21 0.54 -1.42 -11.00
N LYS A 22 -0.40 -1.17 -11.90
CA LYS A 22 -1.74 -1.69 -11.73
C LYS A 22 -1.72 -3.22 -11.64
N GLU A 23 -0.92 -3.87 -12.48
CA GLU A 23 -0.83 -5.32 -12.47
C GLU A 23 -0.22 -5.83 -11.18
N GLU A 24 0.82 -5.19 -10.71
CA GLU A 24 1.46 -5.58 -9.46
C GLU A 24 0.52 -5.39 -8.29
N PHE A 25 -0.22 -4.29 -8.29
CA PHE A 25 -1.18 -4.01 -7.25
C PHE A 25 -2.25 -5.09 -7.21
N GLU A 26 -2.79 -5.45 -8.35
CA GLU A 26 -3.84 -6.46 -8.40
C GLU A 26 -3.32 -7.84 -7.99
N SER A 27 -2.08 -8.16 -8.36
CA SER A 27 -1.49 -9.43 -7.95
C SER A 27 -1.20 -9.48 -6.47
N THR A 28 -0.82 -8.35 -5.90
CA THR A 28 -0.48 -8.29 -4.48
C THR A 28 -1.72 -8.31 -3.61
N PHE A 29 -2.76 -7.61 -4.04
CA PHE A 29 -3.99 -7.48 -3.25
C PHE A 29 -5.15 -8.14 -4.00
N LEU A 30 -5.13 -9.48 -3.98
CA LEU A 30 -6.13 -10.28 -4.67
C LEU A 30 -7.40 -10.36 -3.86
N PHE A 31 -8.11 -9.27 -3.76
CA PHE A 31 -9.36 -9.22 -3.02
C PHE A 31 -10.49 -8.94 -4.01
N GLY A 32 -11.67 -9.40 -3.69
CA GLY A 32 -12.84 -9.01 -4.44
C GLY A 32 -13.04 -7.51 -4.33
N ALA A 33 -13.73 -6.94 -5.30
CA ALA A 33 -13.91 -5.50 -5.34
C ALA A 33 -14.54 -4.96 -4.06
N ASP A 34 -15.49 -5.70 -3.51
CA ASP A 34 -16.19 -5.24 -2.31
C ASP A 34 -15.30 -5.22 -1.09
N ALA A 35 -14.33 -6.12 -1.02
CA ALA A 35 -13.47 -6.22 0.15
C ALA A 35 -12.18 -5.43 0.00
N ARG A 36 -11.86 -5.02 -1.20
CA ARG A 36 -10.54 -4.44 -1.46
C ARG A 36 -10.29 -3.16 -0.65
N THR A 37 -11.25 -2.24 -0.67
CA THR A 37 -11.08 -0.98 0.05
C THR A 37 -10.88 -1.22 1.53
N ARG A 38 -11.70 -2.10 2.10
CA ARG A 38 -11.63 -2.38 3.52
C ARG A 38 -10.30 -3.02 3.90
N LYS A 39 -9.87 -4.02 3.12
CA LYS A 39 -8.63 -4.72 3.43
C LYS A 39 -7.40 -3.85 3.20
N LEU A 40 -7.45 -2.99 2.18
CA LEU A 40 -6.37 -2.06 1.97
C LEU A 40 -6.26 -1.06 3.11
N SER A 41 -7.38 -0.55 3.58
CA SER A 41 -7.37 0.36 4.73
C SER A 41 -6.77 -0.33 5.94
N TYR A 42 -7.17 -1.57 6.18
CA TYR A 42 -6.65 -2.32 7.31
C TYR A 42 -5.14 -2.54 7.16
N PHE A 43 -4.71 -2.91 5.97
CA PHE A 43 -3.30 -3.12 5.70
C PHE A 43 -2.49 -1.85 5.96
N CYS A 44 -2.98 -0.73 5.45
CA CYS A 44 -2.28 0.54 5.63
C CYS A 44 -2.23 0.95 7.10
N LEU A 45 -3.36 0.81 7.80
CA LEU A 45 -3.39 1.18 9.22
C LEU A 45 -2.50 0.28 10.05
N SER A 46 -2.50 -1.02 9.75
CA SER A 46 -1.72 -1.97 10.53
C SER A 46 -0.22 -1.78 10.36
N ASN A 47 0.20 -1.19 9.25
CA ASN A 47 1.61 -1.04 8.96
C ASN A 47 2.04 0.42 8.89
N ASP A 48 1.18 1.32 9.32
CA ASP A 48 1.47 2.76 9.31
C ASP A 48 1.86 3.24 7.91
N LEU A 49 1.04 2.90 6.95
CA LEU A 49 1.26 3.29 5.58
C LEU A 49 0.13 4.15 5.06
N GLU A 50 0.42 4.85 3.99
CA GLU A 50 -0.53 5.71 3.32
C GLU A 50 -0.52 5.32 1.85
N LEU A 51 -1.69 5.27 1.22
CA LEU A 51 -1.80 4.89 -0.18
C LEU A 51 -2.23 6.09 -1.01
N ILE A 52 -1.49 6.35 -2.07
CA ILE A 52 -1.84 7.37 -3.04
C ILE A 52 -2.02 6.69 -4.38
N VAL A 53 -3.14 6.96 -5.04
CA VAL A 53 -3.46 6.34 -6.31
C VAL A 53 -3.32 7.36 -7.42
N ASP A 54 -2.51 7.04 -8.43
CA ASP A 54 -2.39 7.84 -9.63
C ASP A 54 -3.12 7.10 -10.73
N ALA A 55 -4.39 7.41 -10.91
CA ALA A 55 -5.23 6.69 -11.85
C ALA A 55 -4.78 6.89 -13.30
N GLU A 56 -4.26 8.04 -13.61
CA GLU A 56 -3.83 8.32 -14.97
C GLU A 56 -2.61 7.51 -15.35
N ALA A 57 -1.66 7.40 -14.46
CA ALA A 57 -0.45 6.64 -14.72
C ALA A 57 -0.62 5.16 -14.42
N GLY A 58 -1.70 4.78 -13.76
CA GLY A 58 -1.93 3.39 -13.37
C GLY A 58 -0.93 2.94 -12.33
N ARG A 59 -0.63 3.80 -11.36
CA ARG A 59 0.35 3.50 -10.34
C ARG A 59 -0.20 3.72 -8.96
N PHE A 60 0.33 2.95 -8.03
CA PHE A 60 -0.08 3.01 -6.63
C PHE A 60 1.14 3.23 -5.78
N PHE A 61 1.11 4.26 -4.95
CA PHE A 61 2.24 4.63 -4.12
C PHE A 61 1.91 4.35 -2.66
N PHE A 62 2.75 3.56 -2.01
CA PHE A 62 2.63 3.34 -0.58
C PHE A 62 3.75 4.10 0.11
N LEU A 63 3.38 4.91 1.09
CA LEU A 63 4.33 5.76 1.81
C LEU A 63 4.15 5.54 3.30
N PRO A 64 5.20 5.76 4.10
CA PRO A 64 5.00 5.72 5.54
C PRO A 64 4.04 6.82 5.95
N ALA A 65 3.03 6.45 6.71
CA ALA A 65 2.08 7.44 7.18
C ALA A 65 2.77 8.36 8.16
N LYS A 66 2.48 9.68 8.09
CA LYS A 66 3.04 10.53 9.06
C LYS A 66 2.24 10.49 10.23
N SER A 67 2.67 9.91 11.18
CA SER A 67 1.94 9.86 12.36
C SER A 67 2.13 11.09 13.00
N ASP A 68 2.39 12.00 12.88
CA ASP A 68 2.48 13.11 13.43
C ASP A 68 2.10 13.39 14.58
N GLY A 69 1.80 12.57 14.97
CA GLY A 69 1.55 12.71 16.13
C GLY A 69 2.03 13.80 16.73
N GLY A 70 2.47 14.07 16.54
CA GLY A 70 2.80 14.95 17.16
C GLY A 70 2.77 16.07 16.72
N ASP A 71 2.69 16.04 16.26
CA ASP A 71 2.72 16.94 16.08
C ASP A 71 2.27 17.28 16.48
#